data_7b1d3320cc08fd1f7a7e95fae9d0141f
#
_entry.id   7b1d3320cc08fd1f7a7e95fae9d0141f
#
_cell.length_a   1.000
_cell.length_b   1.000
_cell.length_c   1.000
_cell.angle_alpha   90.00
_cell.angle_beta   90.00
_cell.angle_gamma   90.00
#
_symmetry.space_group_name_H-M   'P 1'
#
loop_
_entity.id
_entity.type
_entity.pdbx_description
1 polymer ?
#
loop_
_entity_poly.entity_id
_entity_poly.type
_entity_poly.pdbx_seq_one_letter_code
_entity_poly.pdbx_strand_id
1 'polypeptide(L)'
;MELSFREDRLRVYIAGPYSKGDVAQNVATALRIAEHVWLQGDIPFVPHLTHFWHFLHPHPWLSWLLLDFEWLHQCEGFLRIPGESIGADKEENLARELGLRIWHGLTEYLEERGGNQS
;
A
#
# COMPACT_ATOMS: atom_id res chain seq x y z
N MET A 1 -7.40 -20.69 -10.39
CA MET A 1 -8.42 -19.86 -9.75
C MET A 1 -8.48 -18.51 -10.46
N GLU A 2 -9.67 -18.11 -10.81
CA GLU A 2 -9.88 -16.85 -11.48
C GLU A 2 -10.18 -15.78 -10.45
N LEU A 3 -9.42 -14.67 -10.48
CA LEU A 3 -9.65 -13.55 -9.58
C LEU A 3 -10.62 -12.57 -10.21
N SER A 4 -11.54 -12.07 -9.41
CA SER A 4 -12.46 -11.04 -9.86
C SER A 4 -12.59 -9.95 -8.80
N PHE A 5 -12.82 -8.72 -9.24
CA PHE A 5 -12.96 -7.59 -8.34
C PHE A 5 -14.37 -7.52 -7.76
N ARG A 6 -14.45 -7.01 -6.52
CA ARG A 6 -15.72 -6.71 -5.87
C ARG A 6 -16.42 -5.58 -6.63
N GLU A 7 -17.76 -5.53 -6.54
CA GLU A 7 -18.49 -4.37 -7.09
C GLU A 7 -18.15 -3.10 -6.32
N ASP A 8 -17.97 -3.22 -5.00
CA ASP A 8 -17.60 -2.10 -4.13
C ASP A 8 -16.08 -2.01 -3.93
N ARG A 9 -15.31 -2.41 -4.95
CA ARG A 9 -13.87 -2.48 -4.84
C ARG A 9 -13.24 -1.13 -4.54
N LEU A 10 -12.19 -1.18 -3.74
CA LEU A 10 -11.40 -0.01 -3.38
C LEU A 10 -10.01 -0.14 -3.98
N ARG A 11 -9.43 0.98 -4.38
CA ARG A 11 -8.00 1.05 -4.66
C ARG A 11 -7.30 1.30 -3.34
N VAL A 12 -6.47 0.36 -2.92
CA VAL A 12 -5.84 0.35 -1.59
C VAL A 12 -4.34 0.59 -1.73
N TYR A 13 -3.89 1.69 -1.17
CA TYR A 13 -2.47 2.05 -1.14
C TYR A 13 -1.80 1.30 0.01
N ILE A 14 -0.74 0.55 -0.28
CA ILE A 14 0.00 -0.26 0.71
C ILE A 14 1.24 0.51 1.11
N ALA A 15 1.25 1.09 2.32
CA ALA A 15 2.36 1.91 2.80
C ALA A 15 3.08 1.21 3.94
N GLY A 16 4.41 1.30 3.96
CA GLY A 16 5.18 0.72 5.04
C GLY A 16 6.68 0.93 4.87
N PRO A 17 7.48 0.36 5.78
CA PRO A 17 8.93 0.50 5.71
C PRO A 17 9.47 0.00 4.37
N TYR A 18 10.45 0.74 3.84
CA TYR A 18 11.15 0.35 2.63
C TYR A 18 12.66 0.27 2.90
N SER A 19 13.30 1.40 3.19
CA SER A 19 14.76 1.45 3.36
C SER A 19 15.22 1.11 4.77
N LYS A 20 14.33 1.16 5.76
CA LYS A 20 14.66 0.88 7.15
C LYS A 20 14.69 -0.63 7.36
N GLY A 21 15.82 -1.17 7.81
CA GLY A 21 15.98 -2.62 7.99
C GLY A 21 16.35 -3.31 6.68
N ASP A 22 15.81 -4.48 6.46
CA ASP A 22 16.08 -5.31 5.27
C ASP A 22 15.14 -4.92 4.13
N VAL A 23 15.68 -4.26 3.10
CA VAL A 23 14.87 -3.79 1.97
C VAL A 23 14.15 -4.94 1.26
N ALA A 24 14.85 -6.04 1.00
CA ALA A 24 14.24 -7.18 0.31
C ALA A 24 13.07 -7.75 1.11
N GLN A 25 13.22 -7.84 2.43
CA GLN A 25 12.16 -8.33 3.30
C GLN A 25 10.99 -7.35 3.34
N ASN A 26 11.27 -6.06 3.35
CA ASN A 26 10.23 -5.04 3.35
C ASN A 26 9.39 -5.11 2.06
N VAL A 27 10.04 -5.28 0.92
CA VAL A 27 9.35 -5.44 -0.36
C VAL A 27 8.51 -6.73 -0.35
N ALA A 28 9.08 -7.83 0.13
CA ALA A 28 8.37 -9.11 0.19
C ALA A 28 7.12 -9.01 1.09
N THR A 29 7.23 -8.33 2.23
CA THR A 29 6.10 -8.13 3.14
C THR A 29 4.99 -7.33 2.45
N ALA A 30 5.35 -6.24 1.76
CA ALA A 30 4.36 -5.42 1.07
C ALA A 30 3.63 -6.22 -0.02
N LEU A 31 4.37 -7.03 -0.78
CA LEU A 31 3.77 -7.86 -1.83
C LEU A 31 2.86 -8.94 -1.25
N ARG A 32 3.23 -9.55 -0.13
CA ARG A 32 2.39 -10.53 0.54
C ARG A 32 1.07 -9.91 0.98
N ILE A 33 1.12 -8.72 1.53
CA ILE A 33 -0.09 -8.00 1.95
C ILE A 33 -0.93 -7.61 0.74
N ALA A 34 -0.29 -7.13 -0.32
CA ALA A 34 -0.99 -6.80 -1.57
C ALA A 34 -1.72 -8.02 -2.14
N GLU A 35 -1.11 -9.20 -2.05
CA GLU A 35 -1.75 -10.43 -2.52
C GLU A 35 -3.05 -10.68 -1.75
N HIS A 36 -3.03 -10.51 -0.43
CA HIS A 36 -4.24 -10.65 0.38
C HIS A 36 -5.32 -9.65 -0.02
N VAL A 37 -4.92 -8.41 -0.29
CA VAL A 37 -5.87 -7.36 -0.73
C VAL A 37 -6.50 -7.75 -2.05
N TRP A 38 -5.71 -8.23 -3.01
CA TRP A 38 -6.20 -8.67 -4.31
C TRP A 38 -7.17 -9.84 -4.16
N LEU A 39 -6.84 -10.81 -3.32
CA LEU A 39 -7.71 -11.98 -3.08
C LEU A 39 -9.05 -11.58 -2.47
N GLN A 40 -9.15 -10.44 -1.82
CA GLN A 40 -10.42 -9.92 -1.32
C GLN A 40 -11.23 -9.18 -2.39
N GLY A 41 -10.66 -9.02 -3.58
CA GLY A 41 -11.36 -8.34 -4.67
C GLY A 41 -11.12 -6.84 -4.74
N ASP A 42 -10.25 -6.29 -3.90
CA ASP A 42 -9.83 -4.90 -3.97
C ASP A 42 -8.60 -4.75 -4.86
N ILE A 43 -8.22 -3.53 -5.17
CA ILE A 43 -7.13 -3.23 -6.10
C ILE A 43 -5.93 -2.69 -5.31
N PRO A 44 -4.87 -3.49 -5.08
CA PRO A 44 -3.71 -2.99 -4.33
C PRO A 44 -2.78 -2.16 -5.20
N PHE A 45 -2.24 -1.11 -4.63
CA PHE A 45 -1.13 -0.37 -5.19
C PHE A 45 0.05 -0.46 -4.24
N VAL A 46 1.23 -0.89 -4.75
CA VAL A 46 2.42 -1.17 -3.94
C VAL A 46 3.55 -0.26 -4.39
N PRO A 47 3.77 0.89 -3.72
CA PRO A 47 4.87 1.79 -4.09
C PRO A 47 6.24 1.14 -3.95
N HIS A 48 6.39 0.11 -3.12
CA HIS A 48 7.64 -0.66 -2.98
C HIS A 48 8.13 -1.22 -4.32
N LEU A 49 7.25 -1.37 -5.32
CA LEU A 49 7.63 -1.87 -6.64
C LEU A 49 8.53 -0.89 -7.40
N THR A 50 8.60 0.38 -6.99
CA THR A 50 9.53 1.33 -7.58
C THR A 50 10.98 1.03 -7.21
N HIS A 51 11.22 0.06 -6.32
CA HIS A 51 12.56 -0.37 -5.95
C HIS A 51 13.42 -0.71 -7.17
N PHE A 52 12.88 -1.52 -8.08
CA PHE A 52 13.63 -1.91 -9.28
C PHE A 52 13.83 -0.73 -10.23
N TRP A 53 12.85 0.15 -10.33
CA TRP A 53 12.98 1.36 -11.14
C TRP A 53 14.11 2.23 -10.59
N HIS A 54 14.11 2.48 -9.28
CA HIS A 54 15.15 3.28 -8.63
C HIS A 54 16.54 2.66 -8.82
N PHE A 55 16.62 1.34 -8.80
CA PHE A 55 17.88 0.63 -9.01
C PHE A 55 18.50 0.96 -10.37
N LEU A 56 17.66 1.04 -11.39
CA LEU A 56 18.10 1.31 -12.77
C LEU A 56 18.20 2.81 -13.07
N HIS A 57 17.33 3.59 -12.50
CA HIS A 57 17.25 5.04 -12.71
C HIS A 57 17.08 5.73 -11.37
N PRO A 58 18.19 5.98 -10.63
CA PRO A 58 18.09 6.55 -9.28
C PRO A 58 17.53 7.96 -9.29
N HIS A 59 16.65 8.23 -8.34
CA HIS A 59 16.10 9.57 -8.10
C HIS A 59 16.18 9.89 -6.61
N PRO A 60 16.22 11.19 -6.23
CA PRO A 60 16.17 11.56 -4.83
C PRO A 60 14.91 11.03 -4.14
N TRP A 61 15.02 10.73 -2.85
CA TRP A 61 13.90 10.21 -2.07
C TRP A 61 12.63 11.06 -2.22
N LEU A 62 12.78 12.38 -2.19
CA LEU A 62 11.64 13.29 -2.30
C LEU A 62 10.89 13.10 -3.62
N SER A 63 11.62 12.83 -4.71
CA SER A 63 10.99 12.61 -6.01
C SER A 63 10.07 11.39 -5.99
N TRP A 64 10.52 10.31 -5.35
CA TRP A 64 9.70 9.10 -5.22
C TRP A 64 8.48 9.36 -4.34
N LEU A 65 8.66 10.12 -3.25
CA LEU A 65 7.56 10.45 -2.35
C LEU A 65 6.49 11.28 -3.08
N LEU A 66 6.90 12.25 -3.88
CA LEU A 66 5.95 13.07 -4.65
C LEU A 66 5.20 12.25 -5.69
N LEU A 67 5.89 11.31 -6.35
CA LEU A 67 5.24 10.40 -7.28
C LEU A 67 4.20 9.55 -6.56
N ASP A 68 4.56 9.02 -5.39
CA ASP A 68 3.66 8.21 -4.58
C ASP A 68 2.42 9.01 -4.15
N PHE A 69 2.60 10.29 -3.80
CA PHE A 69 1.47 11.15 -3.44
C PHE A 69 0.47 11.29 -4.58
N GLU A 70 0.94 11.38 -5.83
CA GLU A 70 0.06 11.45 -6.99
C GLU A 70 -0.81 10.20 -7.09
N TRP A 71 -0.22 9.02 -6.90
CA TRP A 71 -1.00 7.77 -6.90
C TRP A 71 -1.94 7.69 -5.71
N LEU A 72 -1.52 8.17 -4.55
CA LEU A 72 -2.33 8.15 -3.34
C LEU A 72 -3.64 8.93 -3.53
N HIS A 73 -3.61 10.03 -4.28
CA HIS A 73 -4.82 10.80 -4.60
C HIS A 73 -5.86 9.98 -5.36
N GLN A 74 -5.46 8.90 -6.00
CA GLN A 74 -6.36 8.05 -6.78
C GLN A 74 -6.94 6.90 -5.97
N CYS A 75 -6.55 6.75 -4.72
CA CYS A 75 -6.96 5.62 -3.88
C CYS A 75 -8.11 5.99 -2.95
N GLU A 76 -8.89 4.99 -2.54
CA GLU A 76 -9.97 5.12 -1.56
C GLU A 76 -9.58 4.55 -0.21
N GLY A 77 -8.59 3.66 -0.18
CA GLY A 77 -8.14 3.02 1.04
C GLY A 77 -6.63 3.10 1.21
N PHE A 78 -6.19 2.96 2.46
CA PHE A 78 -4.79 3.05 2.84
C PHE A 78 -4.51 1.99 3.91
N LEU A 79 -3.59 1.07 3.61
CA LEU A 79 -3.19 0.05 4.56
C LEU A 79 -1.77 0.32 5.01
N ARG A 80 -1.61 0.64 6.30
CA ARG A 80 -0.30 0.91 6.89
C ARG A 80 0.31 -0.37 7.43
N ILE A 81 1.41 -0.79 6.84
CA ILE A 81 2.22 -1.89 7.38
C ILE A 81 2.95 -1.36 8.62
N PRO A 82 2.92 -2.08 9.75
CA PRO A 82 3.61 -1.64 10.96
C PRO A 82 5.11 -1.49 10.73
N GLY A 83 5.72 -0.57 11.44
CA GLY A 83 7.14 -0.35 11.41
C GLY A 83 7.48 1.11 11.17
N GLU A 84 8.67 1.50 11.58
CA GLU A 84 9.14 2.87 11.49
C GLU A 84 9.44 3.26 10.05
N SER A 85 8.82 4.33 9.58
CA SER A 85 9.02 4.84 8.22
C SER A 85 8.53 6.28 8.12
N ILE A 86 9.44 7.21 7.89
CA ILE A 86 9.09 8.63 7.72
C ILE A 86 8.22 8.81 6.47
N GLY A 87 8.55 8.12 5.38
CA GLY A 87 7.77 8.20 4.15
C GLY A 87 6.36 7.71 4.34
N ALA A 88 6.18 6.55 4.97
CA ALA A 88 4.86 6.00 5.23
C ALA A 88 4.06 6.88 6.18
N ASP A 89 4.71 7.52 7.15
CA ASP A 89 4.04 8.48 8.04
C ASP A 89 3.49 9.68 7.26
N LYS A 90 4.27 10.20 6.31
CA LYS A 90 3.84 11.32 5.47
C LYS A 90 2.69 10.90 4.55
N GLU A 91 2.75 9.71 4.01
CA GLU A 91 1.68 9.16 3.18
C GLU A 91 0.41 8.97 4.00
N GLU A 92 0.53 8.49 5.22
CA GLU A 92 -0.64 8.33 6.10
C GLU A 92 -1.28 9.67 6.43
N ASN A 93 -0.47 10.71 6.69
CA ASN A 93 -1.00 12.05 6.94
C ASN A 93 -1.81 12.55 5.74
N LEU A 94 -1.29 12.34 4.53
CA LEU A 94 -2.03 12.72 3.33
C LEU A 94 -3.30 11.91 3.17
N ALA A 95 -3.26 10.60 3.45
CA ALA A 95 -4.44 9.75 3.38
C ALA A 95 -5.55 10.25 4.33
N ARG A 96 -5.17 10.70 5.52
CA ARG A 96 -6.14 11.28 6.47
C ARG A 96 -6.75 12.56 5.93
N GLU A 97 -5.93 13.44 5.36
CA GLU A 97 -6.42 14.69 4.76
C GLU A 97 -7.38 14.42 3.61
N LEU A 98 -7.13 13.37 2.83
CA LEU A 98 -7.97 12.99 1.71
C LEU A 98 -9.23 12.24 2.12
N GLY A 99 -9.36 11.86 3.40
CA GLY A 99 -10.51 11.15 3.89
C GLY A 99 -10.56 9.67 3.50
N LEU A 100 -9.40 9.05 3.25
CA LEU A 100 -9.36 7.64 2.89
C LEU A 100 -9.71 6.76 4.09
N ARG A 101 -10.20 5.55 3.80
CA ARG A 101 -10.30 4.51 4.80
C ARG A 101 -8.89 4.05 5.16
N ILE A 102 -8.57 4.02 6.46
CA ILE A 102 -7.23 3.68 6.92
C ILE A 102 -7.28 2.44 7.80
N TRP A 103 -6.44 1.47 7.47
CA TRP A 103 -6.26 0.26 8.28
C TRP A 103 -4.80 0.18 8.72
N HIS A 104 -4.59 -0.16 9.98
CA HIS A 104 -3.26 -0.39 10.52
C HIS A 104 -3.03 -1.90 10.60
N GLY A 105 -2.36 -2.43 9.59
CA GLY A 105 -2.06 -3.85 9.48
C GLY A 105 -3.12 -4.63 8.71
N LEU A 106 -2.70 -5.82 8.28
CA LEU A 106 -3.54 -6.69 7.48
C LEU A 106 -4.77 -7.18 8.25
N THR A 107 -4.63 -7.41 9.55
CA THR A 107 -5.74 -7.91 10.37
C THR A 107 -6.93 -6.96 10.37
N GLU A 108 -6.69 -5.65 10.60
CA GLU A 108 -7.75 -4.65 10.56
C GLU A 108 -8.45 -4.63 9.22
N TYR A 109 -7.65 -4.69 8.14
CA TYR A 109 -8.20 -4.70 6.80
C TYR A 109 -9.10 -5.91 6.57
N LEU A 110 -8.64 -7.10 6.95
CA LEU A 110 -9.40 -8.33 6.76
C LEU A 110 -10.65 -8.40 7.63
N GLU A 111 -10.61 -7.82 8.82
CA GLU A 111 -11.79 -7.75 9.69
C GLU A 111 -12.91 -6.95 9.03
N GLU A 112 -12.57 -5.88 8.34
CA GLU A 112 -13.57 -5.05 7.66
C GLU A 112 -13.96 -5.60 6.30
N ARG A 113 -12.98 -6.06 5.50
CA ARG A 113 -13.20 -6.41 4.10
C ARG A 113 -13.22 -7.90 3.83
N GLY A 114 -12.60 -8.70 4.71
CA GLY A 114 -12.35 -10.10 4.40
C GLY A 114 -13.54 -11.02 4.53
N GLY A 115 -14.52 -10.68 5.34
CA GLY A 115 -15.63 -11.56 5.64
C GLY A 115 -16.77 -11.54 4.63
N ASN A 116 -16.68 -10.73 3.59
CA ASN A 116 -17.79 -10.45 2.68
C ASN A 116 -17.64 -11.07 1.30
N GLN A 117 -16.72 -12.00 1.13
CA GLN A 117 -16.48 -12.70 -0.12
C GLN A 117 -17.28 -13.99 -0.18
N SER A 118 -18.55 -13.87 -0.25
CA SER A 118 -19.39 -15.05 -0.36
C SER A 118 -19.94 -15.21 -1.76
#